data_c21c7e21e657c65738cba8da20020ce9
#
_entry.id   c21c7e21e657c65738cba8da20020ce9
#
_cell.length_a   1.000
_cell.length_b   1.000
_cell.length_c   1.000
_cell.angle_alpha   90.00
_cell.angle_beta   90.00
_cell.angle_gamma   90.00
#
_symmetry.space_group_name_H-M   'P 1'
#
loop_
_entity.id
_entity.type
_entity.pdbx_description
1 polymer ?
#
loop_
_entity_poly.entity_id
_entity_poly.type
_entity_poly.pdbx_seq_one_letter_code
_entity_poly.pdbx_strand_id
1 'polypeptide(L)'
;LLEHGGRLRAAARRYGIAEADWLDLSTGIAPYGWELPAIPAAAWARLPELDDGLEDAARRYYGCQSLLPVAGSQAAIQALPRLRERSRVGVISPCYAEHAHAWRREGHELEELDTQTAERELERFDVLLVVNPNNPTGQELTPQTLLDWRARLAERGGWLLVDEAFMDCTPQHSLASHCPLPGLVVLRSFGKFFGLAGIRLGFVLAEASLLHRLNEWLGPWAVSGPARALAKALLQDEVGQLAQRQSLLRDGQRLDALLGDCGLPPSGGTALFQRLVRDDAQVLHEFLAARGILTRLFTSPPSLRFGLPPDEAGWARLGRALIDFSKERP
;
A
#
# COMPACT_ATOMS: atom_id res chain seq x y z
N LEU A 1 13.80 -14.31 3.93
CA LEU A 1 13.32 -13.17 3.13
C LEU A 1 11.82 -13.25 3.00
N LEU A 2 11.12 -12.14 3.29
CA LEU A 2 9.69 -12.04 3.07
C LEU A 2 9.37 -12.12 1.57
N GLU A 3 8.26 -12.77 1.23
CA GLU A 3 7.80 -12.80 -0.15
C GLU A 3 6.95 -11.58 -0.47
N HIS A 4 7.14 -11.03 -1.68
CA HIS A 4 6.41 -9.89 -2.20
C HIS A 4 5.88 -10.17 -3.61
N GLY A 5 4.86 -9.41 -4.05
CA GLY A 5 4.42 -9.38 -5.44
C GLY A 5 5.47 -8.70 -6.36
N GLY A 6 5.20 -8.68 -7.67
CA GLY A 6 6.08 -8.04 -8.66
C GLY A 6 7.34 -8.82 -9.00
N ARG A 7 7.37 -10.12 -8.73
CA ARG A 7 8.52 -11.01 -9.05
C ARG A 7 8.42 -11.63 -10.44
N LEU A 8 8.10 -10.81 -11.43
CA LEU A 8 7.80 -11.26 -12.80
C LEU A 8 8.95 -12.05 -13.42
N ARG A 9 10.20 -11.60 -13.26
CA ARG A 9 11.38 -12.30 -13.79
C ARG A 9 11.57 -13.68 -13.19
N ALA A 10 11.22 -13.86 -11.92
CA ALA A 10 11.28 -15.16 -11.26
C ALA A 10 10.20 -16.10 -11.82
N ALA A 11 8.99 -15.58 -12.04
CA ALA A 11 7.89 -16.30 -12.66
C ALA A 11 8.24 -16.69 -14.12
N ALA A 12 8.74 -15.75 -14.91
CA ALA A 12 9.18 -16.00 -16.28
C ALA A 12 10.17 -17.16 -16.39
N ARG A 13 11.18 -17.17 -15.53
CA ARG A 13 12.14 -18.30 -15.48
C ARG A 13 11.51 -19.62 -15.03
N ARG A 14 10.63 -19.58 -14.01
CA ARG A 14 10.00 -20.79 -13.46
C ARG A 14 9.09 -21.48 -14.46
N TYR A 15 8.31 -20.72 -15.21
CA TYR A 15 7.28 -21.25 -16.13
C TYR A 15 7.73 -21.27 -17.60
N GLY A 16 8.91 -20.77 -17.93
CA GLY A 16 9.42 -20.71 -19.30
C GLY A 16 8.64 -19.80 -20.24
N ILE A 17 8.00 -18.76 -19.71
CA ILE A 17 7.21 -17.77 -20.45
C ILE A 17 7.98 -16.45 -20.46
N ALA A 18 8.12 -15.81 -21.63
CA ALA A 18 8.83 -14.54 -21.75
C ALA A 18 8.18 -13.43 -20.90
N GLU A 19 8.98 -12.53 -20.32
CA GLU A 19 8.48 -11.46 -19.42
C GLU A 19 7.36 -10.63 -20.06
N ALA A 20 7.47 -10.35 -21.37
CA ALA A 20 6.51 -9.56 -22.11
C ALA A 20 5.13 -10.24 -22.31
N ASP A 21 5.07 -11.56 -22.12
CA ASP A 21 3.85 -12.33 -22.33
C ASP A 21 3.04 -12.53 -21.03
N TRP A 22 3.48 -11.94 -19.94
CA TRP A 22 2.79 -12.03 -18.66
C TRP A 22 1.76 -10.95 -18.47
N LEU A 23 0.61 -11.34 -17.93
CA LEU A 23 -0.35 -10.46 -17.26
C LEU A 23 0.00 -10.44 -15.76
N ASP A 24 0.65 -9.37 -15.29
CA ASP A 24 1.06 -9.25 -13.89
C ASP A 24 -0.05 -8.64 -13.03
N LEU A 25 -0.75 -9.48 -12.29
CA LEU A 25 -1.77 -9.13 -11.31
C LEU A 25 -1.27 -9.33 -9.87
N SER A 26 0.03 -9.49 -9.66
CA SER A 26 0.60 -9.82 -8.34
C SER A 26 0.78 -8.60 -7.42
N THR A 27 0.61 -7.40 -7.93
CA THR A 27 0.74 -6.16 -7.18
C THR A 27 -0.59 -5.44 -7.03
N GLY A 28 -0.71 -4.57 -6.02
CA GLY A 28 -1.83 -3.64 -5.87
C GLY A 28 -1.49 -2.25 -6.41
N ILE A 29 -0.82 -2.18 -7.56
CA ILE A 29 -0.41 -0.93 -8.21
C ILE A 29 -1.41 -0.65 -9.32
N ALA A 30 -1.84 0.61 -9.48
CA ALA A 30 -2.67 1.00 -10.62
C ALA A 30 -1.96 0.59 -11.92
N PRO A 31 -2.63 -0.19 -12.80
CA PRO A 31 -2.00 -0.76 -13.98
C PRO A 31 -1.85 0.25 -15.12
N TYR A 32 -2.43 1.42 -14.96
CA TYR A 32 -2.38 2.55 -15.86
C TYR A 32 -2.13 3.83 -15.07
N GLY A 33 -1.54 4.79 -15.68
CA GLY A 33 -1.32 6.13 -15.16
C GLY A 33 -1.74 7.16 -16.21
N TRP A 34 -1.38 8.39 -15.98
CA TRP A 34 -1.55 9.41 -16.99
C TRP A 34 -0.23 9.81 -17.64
N GLU A 35 -0.33 10.62 -18.68
CA GLU A 35 0.85 11.08 -19.40
C GLU A 35 1.82 11.78 -18.44
N LEU A 36 3.05 11.31 -18.44
CA LEU A 36 4.06 11.83 -17.53
C LEU A 36 4.64 13.13 -18.07
N PRO A 37 4.72 14.18 -17.28
CA PRO A 37 5.37 15.41 -17.68
C PRO A 37 6.87 15.19 -17.92
N ALA A 38 7.45 15.99 -18.82
CA ALA A 38 8.89 16.00 -19.03
C ALA A 38 9.60 16.45 -17.75
N ILE A 39 10.60 15.68 -17.33
CA ILE A 39 11.43 16.02 -16.18
C ILE A 39 12.60 16.89 -16.66
N PRO A 40 12.80 18.08 -16.07
CA PRO A 40 13.93 18.94 -16.42
C PRO A 40 15.27 18.24 -16.23
N ALA A 41 16.22 18.43 -17.15
CA ALA A 41 17.56 17.84 -17.05
C ALA A 41 18.28 18.21 -15.74
N ALA A 42 18.03 19.39 -15.20
CA ALA A 42 18.58 19.83 -13.92
C ALA A 42 18.13 18.97 -12.75
N ALA A 43 16.92 18.39 -12.78
CA ALA A 43 16.42 17.50 -11.74
C ALA A 43 17.22 16.19 -11.67
N TRP A 44 17.84 15.77 -12.76
CA TRP A 44 18.72 14.60 -12.81
C TRP A 44 20.16 14.91 -12.37
N ALA A 45 20.64 16.13 -12.67
CA ALA A 45 22.03 16.48 -12.51
C ALA A 45 22.36 17.12 -11.15
N ARG A 46 21.39 17.80 -10.51
CA ARG A 46 21.61 18.53 -9.25
C ARG A 46 21.11 17.72 -8.06
N LEU A 47 21.71 17.94 -6.89
CA LEU A 47 21.15 17.47 -5.63
C LEU A 47 19.78 18.16 -5.40
N PRO A 48 18.78 17.44 -4.90
CA PRO A 48 17.46 18.02 -4.68
C PRO A 48 17.47 19.05 -3.54
N GLU A 49 16.76 20.15 -3.75
CA GLU A 49 16.53 21.20 -2.76
C GLU A 49 15.09 21.06 -2.22
N LEU A 50 14.91 21.31 -0.91
CA LEU A 50 13.63 21.03 -0.23
C LEU A 50 12.54 22.08 -0.47
N ASP A 51 12.88 23.23 -1.05
CA ASP A 51 11.99 24.34 -1.34
C ASP A 51 11.45 24.34 -2.78
N ASP A 52 11.43 23.17 -3.41
CA ASP A 52 10.95 22.98 -4.79
C ASP A 52 9.41 22.95 -4.92
N GLY A 53 8.69 22.97 -3.79
CA GLY A 53 7.23 23.01 -3.70
C GLY A 53 6.56 21.64 -3.66
N LEU A 54 7.31 20.52 -3.56
CA LEU A 54 6.73 19.17 -3.43
C LEU A 54 5.91 19.06 -2.13
N GLU A 55 6.47 19.50 -1.01
CA GLU A 55 5.81 19.42 0.30
C GLU A 55 4.51 20.20 0.32
N ASP A 56 4.47 21.36 -0.31
CA ASP A 56 3.24 22.18 -0.42
C ASP A 56 2.17 21.49 -1.27
N ALA A 57 2.56 20.91 -2.39
CA ALA A 57 1.66 20.13 -3.23
C ALA A 57 1.10 18.91 -2.48
N ALA A 58 1.95 18.21 -1.75
CA ALA A 58 1.57 17.06 -0.95
C ALA A 58 0.64 17.43 0.22
N ARG A 59 0.94 18.54 0.94
CA ARG A 59 0.05 19.03 2.00
C ARG A 59 -1.35 19.34 1.48
N ARG A 60 -1.46 19.97 0.32
CA ARG A 60 -2.76 20.23 -0.31
C ARG A 60 -3.47 18.94 -0.71
N TYR A 61 -2.76 18.03 -1.34
CA TYR A 61 -3.34 16.77 -1.80
C TYR A 61 -3.86 15.89 -0.65
N TYR A 62 -3.08 15.74 0.41
CA TYR A 62 -3.47 14.93 1.57
C TYR A 62 -4.33 15.68 2.59
N GLY A 63 -4.43 17.00 2.49
CA GLY A 63 -5.17 17.83 3.43
C GLY A 63 -4.50 17.91 4.81
N CYS A 64 -3.19 17.74 4.92
CA CYS A 64 -2.44 17.76 6.17
C CYS A 64 -1.60 19.01 6.32
N GLN A 65 -1.17 19.31 7.56
CA GLN A 65 -0.31 20.47 7.85
C GLN A 65 1.18 20.10 7.93
N SER A 66 1.48 18.83 8.27
CA SER A 66 2.84 18.39 8.55
C SER A 66 3.11 17.04 7.88
N LEU A 67 4.15 16.99 7.05
CA LEU A 67 4.60 15.78 6.38
C LEU A 67 6.10 15.82 6.05
N LEU A 68 6.66 14.63 5.81
CA LEU A 68 8.03 14.41 5.34
C LEU A 68 8.01 13.46 4.13
N PRO A 69 8.56 13.88 2.97
CA PRO A 69 8.81 12.96 1.85
C PRO A 69 9.87 11.92 2.20
N VAL A 70 9.66 10.68 1.79
CA VAL A 70 10.58 9.55 2.06
C VAL A 70 10.74 8.70 0.80
N ALA A 71 11.83 7.93 0.73
CA ALA A 71 12.15 7.04 -0.41
C ALA A 71 11.21 5.80 -0.45
N GLY A 72 9.92 6.06 -0.70
CA GLY A 72 8.83 5.11 -0.52
C GLY A 72 8.48 4.92 0.96
N SER A 73 7.24 4.55 1.27
CA SER A 73 6.82 4.27 2.66
C SER A 73 7.68 3.19 3.33
N GLN A 74 8.32 2.32 2.55
CA GLN A 74 9.25 1.30 3.05
C GLN A 74 10.42 1.90 3.84
N ALA A 75 10.96 3.06 3.44
CA ALA A 75 12.02 3.73 4.19
C ALA A 75 11.55 4.14 5.60
N ALA A 76 10.32 4.65 5.71
CA ALA A 76 9.71 4.96 7.00
C ALA A 76 9.39 3.72 7.82
N ILE A 77 8.86 2.66 7.22
CA ILE A 77 8.58 1.37 7.87
C ILE A 77 9.85 0.84 8.56
N GLN A 78 11.00 0.95 7.88
CA GLN A 78 12.29 0.49 8.41
C GLN A 78 12.89 1.42 9.49
N ALA A 79 12.60 2.72 9.44
CA ALA A 79 13.21 3.70 10.33
C ALA A 79 12.40 4.01 11.59
N LEU A 80 11.06 4.02 11.49
CA LEU A 80 10.17 4.39 12.61
C LEU A 80 10.40 3.59 13.90
N PRO A 81 10.63 2.25 13.85
CA PRO A 81 10.91 1.49 15.06
C PRO A 81 12.11 2.00 15.85
N ARG A 82 13.12 2.57 15.18
CA ARG A 82 14.34 3.12 15.80
C ARG A 82 14.12 4.41 16.57
N LEU A 83 12.98 5.07 16.36
CA LEU A 83 12.65 6.31 17.03
C LEU A 83 12.01 6.10 18.40
N ARG A 84 11.78 4.85 18.79
CA ARG A 84 11.24 4.49 20.10
C ARG A 84 12.19 3.57 20.88
N GLU A 85 12.19 3.74 22.19
CA GLU A 85 12.73 2.73 23.09
C GLU A 85 11.93 1.43 22.98
N ARG A 86 12.46 0.34 23.52
CA ARG A 86 11.78 -0.95 23.50
C ARG A 86 10.34 -0.81 23.96
N SER A 87 9.41 -1.17 23.11
CA SER A 87 7.97 -0.95 23.26
C SER A 87 7.22 -2.25 23.04
N ARG A 88 6.02 -2.35 23.60
CA ARG A 88 5.03 -3.37 23.24
C ARG A 88 4.21 -2.89 22.04
N VAL A 89 4.25 -3.65 20.97
CA VAL A 89 3.68 -3.29 19.67
C VAL A 89 2.60 -4.29 19.29
N GLY A 90 1.36 -3.81 19.15
CA GLY A 90 0.28 -4.58 18.55
C GLY A 90 0.24 -4.32 17.04
N VAL A 91 0.06 -5.37 16.26
CA VAL A 91 -0.10 -5.27 14.79
C VAL A 91 -1.38 -5.97 14.40
N ILE A 92 -2.31 -5.24 13.77
CA ILE A 92 -3.53 -5.85 13.22
C ILE A 92 -3.14 -6.74 12.04
N SER A 93 -3.36 -8.04 12.19
CA SER A 93 -2.95 -9.06 11.21
C SER A 93 -4.14 -9.89 10.70
N PRO A 94 -4.01 -10.50 9.49
CA PRO A 94 -2.87 -10.42 8.59
C PRO A 94 -2.75 -9.06 7.89
N CYS A 95 -1.52 -8.57 7.71
CA CYS A 95 -1.27 -7.32 7.00
C CYS A 95 0.06 -7.35 6.22
N TYR A 96 0.53 -6.21 5.76
CA TYR A 96 1.82 -6.09 5.08
C TYR A 96 2.97 -6.47 6.04
N ALA A 97 3.60 -7.61 5.76
CA ALA A 97 4.51 -8.29 6.70
C ALA A 97 5.78 -7.49 7.05
N GLU A 98 6.16 -6.50 6.23
CA GLU A 98 7.33 -5.66 6.50
C GLU A 98 7.19 -4.86 7.79
N HIS A 99 5.99 -4.49 8.19
CA HIS A 99 5.75 -3.80 9.46
C HIS A 99 6.20 -4.66 10.64
N ALA A 100 5.63 -5.85 10.78
CA ALA A 100 5.98 -6.75 11.88
C ALA A 100 7.48 -7.11 11.86
N HIS A 101 8.04 -7.33 10.67
CA HIS A 101 9.45 -7.64 10.50
C HIS A 101 10.36 -6.50 10.98
N ALA A 102 10.07 -5.25 10.62
CA ALA A 102 10.86 -4.10 11.01
C ALA A 102 10.87 -3.89 12.53
N TRP A 103 9.70 -3.96 13.18
CA TRP A 103 9.59 -3.78 14.63
C TRP A 103 10.28 -4.91 15.42
N ARG A 104 10.13 -6.18 14.98
CA ARG A 104 10.84 -7.31 15.60
C ARG A 104 12.36 -7.17 15.46
N ARG A 105 12.84 -6.76 14.29
CA ARG A 105 14.27 -6.59 14.02
C ARG A 105 14.93 -5.56 14.94
N GLU A 106 14.21 -4.50 15.28
CA GLU A 106 14.69 -3.45 16.18
C GLU A 106 14.47 -3.79 17.67
N GLY A 107 14.05 -5.02 18.00
CA GLY A 107 14.01 -5.54 19.37
C GLY A 107 12.75 -5.19 20.18
N HIS A 108 11.69 -4.73 19.52
CA HIS A 108 10.40 -4.49 20.17
C HIS A 108 9.66 -5.81 20.46
N GLU A 109 8.82 -5.81 21.50
CA GLU A 109 7.90 -6.91 21.78
C GLU A 109 6.67 -6.79 20.92
N LEU A 110 6.49 -7.69 19.93
CA LEU A 110 5.44 -7.58 18.94
C LEU A 110 4.44 -8.73 19.07
N GLU A 111 3.16 -8.36 19.10
CA GLU A 111 2.01 -9.27 19.08
C GLU A 111 1.14 -8.99 17.86
N GLU A 112 0.85 -10.03 17.09
CA GLU A 112 -0.12 -9.96 15.99
C GLU A 112 -1.50 -10.32 16.53
N LEU A 113 -2.51 -9.49 16.24
CA LEU A 113 -3.85 -9.61 16.82
C LEU A 113 -4.92 -9.17 15.82
N ASP A 114 -6.14 -9.59 16.07
CA ASP A 114 -7.30 -9.11 15.34
C ASP A 114 -7.84 -7.77 15.91
N THR A 115 -8.76 -7.18 15.19
CA THR A 115 -9.35 -5.87 15.51
C THR A 115 -10.11 -5.90 16.85
N GLN A 116 -10.80 -7.00 17.16
CA GLN A 116 -11.59 -7.12 18.40
C GLN A 116 -10.67 -7.23 19.63
N THR A 117 -9.61 -7.97 19.49
CA THR A 117 -8.56 -8.08 20.53
C THR A 117 -7.85 -6.74 20.72
N ALA A 118 -7.54 -6.03 19.63
CA ALA A 118 -6.95 -4.69 19.69
C ALA A 118 -7.82 -3.71 20.47
N GLU A 119 -9.12 -3.67 20.19
CA GLU A 119 -10.08 -2.82 20.92
C GLU A 119 -10.13 -3.14 22.41
N ARG A 120 -10.18 -4.43 22.76
CA ARG A 120 -10.32 -4.90 24.14
C ARG A 120 -9.04 -4.74 24.96
N GLU A 121 -7.87 -4.84 24.34
CA GLU A 121 -6.58 -4.96 25.02
C GLU A 121 -5.60 -3.82 24.67
N LEU A 122 -6.11 -2.71 24.14
CA LEU A 122 -5.30 -1.59 23.63
C LEU A 122 -4.31 -1.04 24.66
N GLU A 123 -4.70 -1.04 25.94
CA GLU A 123 -3.87 -0.53 27.04
C GLU A 123 -2.60 -1.34 27.30
N ARG A 124 -2.50 -2.55 26.73
CA ARG A 124 -1.29 -3.38 26.80
C ARG A 124 -0.17 -2.89 25.90
N PHE A 125 -0.48 -2.07 24.89
CA PHE A 125 0.45 -1.68 23.85
C PHE A 125 0.88 -0.22 23.96
N ASP A 126 2.14 0.02 23.64
CA ASP A 126 2.72 1.37 23.48
C ASP A 126 2.55 1.88 22.04
N VAL A 127 2.46 0.95 21.09
CA VAL A 127 2.23 1.23 19.67
C VAL A 127 1.19 0.26 19.14
N LEU A 128 0.20 0.77 18.43
CA LEU A 128 -0.68 -0.05 17.60
C LEU A 128 -0.46 0.30 16.13
N LEU A 129 -0.24 -0.73 15.33
CA LEU A 129 -0.02 -0.61 13.89
C LEU A 129 -1.21 -1.17 13.12
N VAL A 130 -1.75 -0.37 12.22
CA VAL A 130 -2.90 -0.69 11.39
C VAL A 130 -2.59 -0.36 9.94
N VAL A 131 -2.85 -1.27 9.02
CA VAL A 131 -2.87 -1.01 7.58
C VAL A 131 -4.32 -0.74 7.18
N ASN A 132 -4.62 0.45 6.65
CA ASN A 132 -6.01 0.88 6.42
C ASN A 132 -6.17 1.72 5.14
N PRO A 133 -6.84 1.25 4.08
CA PRO A 133 -7.40 -0.09 3.91
C PRO A 133 -6.34 -1.19 4.01
N ASN A 134 -6.71 -2.35 4.54
CA ASN A 134 -5.75 -3.41 4.81
C ASN A 134 -5.33 -4.16 3.55
N ASN A 135 -4.04 -4.36 3.41
CA ASN A 135 -3.44 -5.30 2.47
C ASN A 135 -2.96 -6.54 3.27
N PRO A 136 -3.51 -7.77 3.05
CA PRO A 136 -4.23 -8.17 1.83
C PRO A 136 -5.75 -8.24 1.95
N THR A 137 -6.37 -7.98 3.11
CA THR A 137 -7.78 -8.32 3.35
C THR A 137 -8.77 -7.34 2.71
N GLY A 138 -8.38 -6.10 2.48
CA GLY A 138 -9.29 -5.02 2.08
C GLY A 138 -10.13 -4.45 3.23
N GLN A 139 -9.98 -4.98 4.45
CA GLN A 139 -10.70 -4.45 5.61
C GLN A 139 -10.36 -2.98 5.83
N GLU A 140 -11.38 -2.20 6.13
CA GLU A 140 -11.26 -0.78 6.43
C GLU A 140 -11.91 -0.46 7.79
N LEU A 141 -11.16 0.21 8.65
CA LEU A 141 -11.64 0.73 9.92
C LEU A 141 -12.05 2.18 9.75
N THR A 142 -13.09 2.59 10.48
CA THR A 142 -13.57 3.97 10.40
C THR A 142 -12.58 4.96 11.01
N PRO A 143 -12.51 6.21 10.51
CA PRO A 143 -11.71 7.25 11.12
C PRO A 143 -12.01 7.44 12.61
N GLN A 144 -13.28 7.35 13.01
CA GLN A 144 -13.69 7.47 14.40
C GLN A 144 -13.03 6.42 15.30
N THR A 145 -13.10 5.14 14.90
CA THR A 145 -12.45 4.03 15.64
C THR A 145 -10.96 4.29 15.81
N LEU A 146 -10.28 4.68 14.73
CA LEU A 146 -8.84 4.91 14.75
C LEU A 146 -8.47 6.14 15.59
N LEU A 147 -9.25 7.20 15.56
CA LEU A 147 -9.03 8.38 16.39
C LEU A 147 -9.25 8.09 17.88
N ASP A 148 -10.23 7.27 18.23
CA ASP A 148 -10.46 6.84 19.61
C ASP A 148 -9.27 6.00 20.12
N TRP A 149 -8.78 5.07 19.31
CA TRP A 149 -7.57 4.29 19.66
C TRP A 149 -6.33 5.18 19.79
N ARG A 150 -6.14 6.14 18.86
CA ARG A 150 -5.06 7.12 18.95
C ARG A 150 -5.14 7.91 20.26
N ALA A 151 -6.33 8.39 20.67
CA ALA A 151 -6.49 9.16 21.90
C ALA A 151 -6.05 8.35 23.13
N ARG A 152 -6.54 7.11 23.27
CA ARG A 152 -6.18 6.21 24.35
C ARG A 152 -4.67 5.88 24.41
N LEU A 153 -4.04 5.70 23.26
CA LEU A 153 -2.59 5.50 23.17
C LEU A 153 -1.81 6.76 23.55
N ALA A 154 -2.22 7.92 23.01
CA ALA A 154 -1.53 9.19 23.19
C ALA A 154 -1.52 9.65 24.67
N GLU A 155 -2.53 9.33 25.48
CA GLU A 155 -2.57 9.61 26.92
C GLU A 155 -1.37 9.01 27.67
N ARG A 156 -0.77 7.95 27.13
CA ARG A 156 0.40 7.27 27.69
C ARG A 156 1.68 7.51 26.88
N GLY A 157 1.70 8.48 25.95
CA GLY A 157 2.82 8.72 25.05
C GLY A 157 2.99 7.64 23.99
N GLY A 158 1.95 6.84 23.74
CA GLY A 158 1.92 5.81 22.72
C GLY A 158 1.64 6.34 21.33
N TRP A 159 1.76 5.47 20.31
CA TRP A 159 1.52 5.79 18.91
C TRP A 159 0.45 4.90 18.30
N LEU A 160 -0.44 5.51 17.52
CA LEU A 160 -1.18 4.83 16.46
C LEU A 160 -0.45 5.09 15.14
N LEU A 161 0.08 4.04 14.52
CA LEU A 161 0.68 4.09 13.20
C LEU A 161 -0.30 3.50 12.19
N VAL A 162 -0.72 4.31 11.21
CA VAL A 162 -1.69 3.89 10.19
C VAL A 162 -1.02 3.95 8.81
N ASP A 163 -0.91 2.78 8.17
CA ASP A 163 -0.41 2.69 6.79
C ASP A 163 -1.59 2.81 5.83
N GLU A 164 -1.68 3.97 5.19
CA GLU A 164 -2.72 4.33 4.24
C GLU A 164 -2.25 4.19 2.77
N ALA A 165 -1.42 3.20 2.46
CA ALA A 165 -0.90 2.99 1.10
C ALA A 165 -2.00 2.80 0.04
N PHE A 166 -3.20 2.36 0.42
CA PHE A 166 -4.34 2.11 -0.47
C PHE A 166 -5.50 3.09 -0.26
N MET A 167 -5.28 4.23 0.40
CA MET A 167 -6.34 5.16 0.79
C MET A 167 -6.74 6.16 -0.31
N ASP A 168 -5.96 6.33 -1.38
CA ASP A 168 -6.18 7.41 -2.36
C ASP A 168 -7.50 7.30 -3.13
N CYS A 169 -8.11 6.11 -3.21
CA CYS A 169 -9.42 5.92 -3.82
C CYS A 169 -10.60 6.32 -2.91
N THR A 170 -10.38 6.35 -1.59
CA THR A 170 -11.36 6.71 -0.56
C THR A 170 -10.82 7.78 0.39
N PRO A 171 -10.33 8.94 -0.11
CA PRO A 171 -9.58 9.92 0.69
C PRO A 171 -10.40 10.53 1.83
N GLN A 172 -11.73 10.47 1.76
CA GLN A 172 -12.63 10.92 2.83
C GLN A 172 -12.52 10.08 4.11
N HIS A 173 -11.96 8.87 4.04
CA HIS A 173 -11.72 7.99 5.19
C HIS A 173 -10.30 8.12 5.76
N SER A 174 -9.46 8.97 5.16
CA SER A 174 -8.07 9.17 5.58
C SER A 174 -7.96 9.93 6.89
N LEU A 175 -6.98 9.55 7.69
CA LEU A 175 -6.58 10.31 8.89
C LEU A 175 -5.61 11.45 8.58
N ALA A 176 -5.23 11.65 7.33
CA ALA A 176 -4.23 12.66 6.94
C ALA A 176 -4.59 14.07 7.41
N SER A 177 -5.88 14.48 7.29
CA SER A 177 -6.36 15.79 7.70
C SER A 177 -6.29 16.04 9.21
N HIS A 178 -6.10 14.99 10.00
CA HIS A 178 -5.93 15.10 11.46
C HIS A 178 -4.45 15.26 11.87
N CYS A 179 -3.51 15.19 10.92
CA CYS A 179 -2.10 15.40 11.20
C CYS A 179 -1.74 16.91 11.17
N PRO A 180 -1.02 17.42 12.20
CA PRO A 180 -0.43 16.67 13.29
C PRO A 180 -1.38 16.54 14.51
N LEU A 181 -1.61 15.31 14.96
CA LEU A 181 -2.16 15.06 16.30
C LEU A 181 -1.14 14.26 17.11
N PRO A 182 -1.02 14.53 18.43
CA PRO A 182 -0.11 13.75 19.29
C PRO A 182 -0.36 12.24 19.18
N GLY A 183 0.72 11.50 18.95
CA GLY A 183 0.69 10.03 18.83
C GLY A 183 0.10 9.49 17.52
N LEU A 184 -0.26 10.33 16.56
CA LEU A 184 -0.71 9.87 15.23
C LEU A 184 0.46 9.88 14.23
N VAL A 185 0.69 8.74 13.58
CA VAL A 185 1.64 8.60 12.47
C VAL A 185 0.92 7.98 11.28
N VAL A 186 0.84 8.69 10.17
CA VAL A 186 0.19 8.20 8.94
C VAL A 186 1.24 8.05 7.84
N LEU A 187 1.25 6.88 7.19
CA LEU A 187 2.10 6.61 6.03
C LEU A 187 1.27 6.70 4.75
N ARG A 188 1.81 7.38 3.75
CA ARG A 188 1.22 7.46 2.40
C ARG A 188 2.21 6.93 1.38
N SER A 189 1.72 6.16 0.42
CA SER A 189 2.50 5.62 -0.69
C SER A 189 2.09 6.30 -1.99
N PHE A 190 3.01 6.97 -2.65
CA PHE A 190 2.74 7.60 -3.94
C PHE A 190 2.58 6.58 -5.07
N GLY A 191 3.31 5.47 -5.00
CA GLY A 191 3.43 4.53 -6.12
C GLY A 191 2.20 3.69 -6.46
N LYS A 192 1.21 3.57 -5.56
CA LYS A 192 0.05 2.69 -5.74
C LYS A 192 -0.99 3.30 -6.65
N PHE A 193 -1.61 4.37 -6.21
CA PHE A 193 -2.66 5.10 -6.92
C PHE A 193 -2.18 5.72 -8.23
N PHE A 194 -0.97 6.29 -8.23
CA PHE A 194 -0.40 6.94 -9.41
C PHE A 194 0.23 5.95 -10.41
N GLY A 195 0.28 4.65 -10.10
CA GLY A 195 0.86 3.65 -10.98
C GLY A 195 2.38 3.77 -11.17
N LEU A 196 3.08 4.40 -10.24
CA LEU A 196 4.48 4.80 -10.35
C LEU A 196 5.32 4.25 -9.19
N ALA A 197 5.15 2.99 -8.86
CA ALA A 197 5.88 2.38 -7.73
C ALA A 197 7.41 2.45 -7.89
N GLY A 198 7.90 2.51 -9.11
CA GLY A 198 9.33 2.58 -9.42
C GLY A 198 10.02 3.88 -9.03
N ILE A 199 9.29 4.99 -8.87
CA ILE A 199 9.90 6.28 -8.48
C ILE A 199 10.33 6.32 -7.01
N ARG A 200 9.88 5.37 -6.20
CA ARG A 200 10.24 5.25 -4.78
C ARG A 200 9.94 6.51 -3.97
N LEU A 201 8.67 6.89 -3.90
CA LEU A 201 8.20 8.03 -3.11
C LEU A 201 7.05 7.63 -2.18
N GLY A 202 7.09 8.14 -0.96
CA GLY A 202 6.04 8.11 0.02
C GLY A 202 6.13 9.32 0.94
N PHE A 203 5.20 9.43 1.87
CA PHE A 203 5.15 10.51 2.84
C PHE A 203 4.81 9.98 4.23
N VAL A 204 5.42 10.58 5.24
CA VAL A 204 5.07 10.38 6.65
C VAL A 204 4.40 11.65 7.15
N LEU A 205 3.21 11.52 7.70
CA LEU A 205 2.43 12.60 8.27
C LEU A 205 2.40 12.39 9.79
N ALA A 206 2.93 13.33 10.54
CA ALA A 206 3.04 13.25 12.00
C ALA A 206 3.39 14.61 12.62
N GLU A 207 3.60 14.62 13.93
CA GLU A 207 4.12 15.81 14.63
C GLU A 207 5.52 16.20 14.13
N ALA A 208 5.78 17.50 14.09
CA ALA A 208 7.03 18.06 13.58
C ALA A 208 8.28 17.48 14.28
N SER A 209 8.21 17.23 15.57
CA SER A 209 9.31 16.66 16.36
C SER A 209 9.65 15.23 15.92
N LEU A 210 8.65 14.41 15.62
CA LEU A 210 8.85 13.07 15.10
C LEU A 210 9.42 13.11 13.68
N LEU A 211 8.87 13.96 12.82
CA LEU A 211 9.35 14.11 11.45
C LEU A 211 10.80 14.61 11.40
N HIS A 212 11.17 15.52 12.30
CA HIS A 212 12.56 15.98 12.41
C HIS A 212 13.52 14.82 12.76
N ARG A 213 13.21 14.04 13.79
CA ARG A 213 13.99 12.87 14.19
C ARG A 213 14.08 11.83 13.07
N LEU A 214 12.97 11.60 12.36
CA LEU A 214 12.95 10.69 11.23
C LEU A 214 13.86 11.18 10.10
N ASN A 215 13.81 12.48 9.79
CA ASN A 215 14.63 13.08 8.76
C ASN A 215 16.14 12.99 9.09
N GLU A 216 16.51 13.18 10.36
CA GLU A 216 17.89 12.98 10.83
C GLU A 216 18.37 11.52 10.60
N TRP A 217 17.49 10.55 10.87
CA TRP A 217 17.79 9.12 10.64
C TRP A 217 17.93 8.77 9.16
N LEU A 218 17.09 9.33 8.31
CA LEU A 218 17.10 9.06 6.86
C LEU A 218 18.26 9.79 6.16
N GLY A 219 18.73 10.87 6.74
CA GLY A 219 19.78 11.71 6.17
C GLY A 219 19.27 12.62 5.03
N PRO A 220 20.17 13.46 4.49
CA PRO A 220 19.83 14.39 3.42
C PRO A 220 19.54 13.65 2.08
N TRP A 221 18.80 14.32 1.21
CA TRP A 221 18.53 13.89 -0.16
C TRP A 221 17.82 12.52 -0.27
N ALA A 222 16.96 12.20 0.66
CA ALA A 222 16.27 10.91 0.71
C ALA A 222 15.41 10.62 -0.53
N VAL A 223 14.90 11.66 -1.20
CA VAL A 223 14.07 11.54 -2.41
C VAL A 223 14.78 12.22 -3.58
N SER A 224 14.92 11.51 -4.69
CA SER A 224 15.62 12.00 -5.88
C SER A 224 14.91 13.22 -6.51
N GLY A 225 15.69 14.08 -7.17
CA GLY A 225 15.16 15.25 -7.88
C GLY A 225 14.09 14.89 -8.92
N PRO A 226 14.29 13.88 -9.77
CA PRO A 226 13.27 13.43 -10.73
C PRO A 226 11.97 12.97 -10.07
N ALA A 227 12.05 12.21 -8.96
CA ALA A 227 10.85 11.78 -8.22
C ALA A 227 10.10 12.97 -7.61
N ARG A 228 10.82 13.96 -7.06
CA ARG A 228 10.24 15.19 -6.52
C ARG A 228 9.53 16.00 -7.61
N ALA A 229 10.17 16.23 -8.75
CA ALA A 229 9.62 16.99 -9.85
C ALA A 229 8.36 16.35 -10.43
N LEU A 230 8.43 15.03 -10.68
CA LEU A 230 7.30 14.26 -11.21
C LEU A 230 6.12 14.25 -10.24
N ALA A 231 6.36 13.93 -8.98
CA ALA A 231 5.31 13.85 -7.98
C ALA A 231 4.65 15.20 -7.73
N LYS A 232 5.41 16.29 -7.69
CA LYS A 232 4.84 17.64 -7.57
C LYS A 232 3.83 17.92 -8.67
N ALA A 233 4.16 17.62 -9.92
CA ALA A 233 3.26 17.83 -11.06
C ALA A 233 1.97 17.01 -10.92
N LEU A 234 2.08 15.73 -10.57
CA LEU A 234 0.92 14.84 -10.43
C LEU A 234 0.06 15.16 -9.19
N LEU A 235 0.68 15.62 -8.09
CA LEU A 235 -0.05 16.05 -6.90
C LEU A 235 -0.81 17.38 -7.13
N GLN A 236 -0.50 18.13 -8.17
CA GLN A 236 -1.18 19.34 -8.59
C GLN A 236 -2.23 19.10 -9.68
N ASP A 237 -2.27 17.91 -10.30
CA ASP A 237 -3.20 17.55 -11.36
C ASP A 237 -4.53 17.01 -10.80
N GLU A 238 -5.38 17.89 -10.31
CA GLU A 238 -6.68 17.52 -9.71
C GLU A 238 -7.59 16.81 -10.71
N VAL A 239 -7.55 17.20 -11.99
CA VAL A 239 -8.36 16.58 -13.05
C VAL A 239 -7.91 15.14 -13.29
N GLY A 240 -6.61 14.91 -13.43
CA GLY A 240 -6.03 13.58 -13.58
C GLY A 240 -6.30 12.69 -12.38
N GLN A 241 -6.19 13.24 -11.16
CA GLN A 241 -6.50 12.50 -9.93
C GLN A 241 -7.96 12.06 -9.87
N LEU A 242 -8.90 12.94 -10.24
CA LEU A 242 -10.32 12.59 -10.27
C LEU A 242 -10.61 11.48 -11.29
N ALA A 243 -10.07 11.62 -12.51
CA ALA A 243 -10.22 10.61 -13.57
C ALA A 243 -9.62 9.26 -13.15
N GLN A 244 -8.43 9.25 -12.56
CA GLN A 244 -7.77 8.05 -12.06
C GLN A 244 -8.62 7.35 -10.98
N ARG A 245 -9.10 8.11 -10.02
CA ARG A 245 -9.94 7.57 -8.93
C ARG A 245 -11.20 6.92 -9.47
N GLN A 246 -11.91 7.59 -10.39
CA GLN A 246 -13.12 7.06 -11.02
C GLN A 246 -12.83 5.76 -11.79
N SER A 247 -11.73 5.72 -12.54
CA SER A 247 -11.32 4.53 -13.29
C SER A 247 -10.99 3.36 -12.37
N LEU A 248 -10.21 3.60 -11.31
CA LEU A 248 -9.85 2.54 -10.35
C LEU A 248 -11.05 2.01 -9.58
N LEU A 249 -11.97 2.87 -9.14
CA LEU A 249 -13.20 2.43 -8.47
C LEU A 249 -14.06 1.56 -9.38
N ARG A 250 -14.26 1.98 -10.64
CA ARG A 250 -15.00 1.21 -11.64
C ARG A 250 -14.34 -0.14 -11.90
N ASP A 251 -13.02 -0.16 -12.11
CA ASP A 251 -12.31 -1.38 -12.46
C ASP A 251 -12.15 -2.32 -11.25
N GLY A 252 -12.07 -1.79 -10.04
CA GLY A 252 -12.15 -2.59 -8.81
C GLY A 252 -13.49 -3.32 -8.68
N GLN A 253 -14.61 -2.64 -8.97
CA GLN A 253 -15.95 -3.24 -9.02
C GLN A 253 -16.06 -4.27 -10.15
N ARG A 254 -15.47 -3.99 -11.32
CA ARG A 254 -15.44 -4.92 -12.45
C ARG A 254 -14.69 -6.21 -12.09
N LEU A 255 -13.58 -6.12 -11.38
CA LEU A 255 -12.83 -7.30 -10.94
C LEU A 255 -13.62 -8.13 -9.93
N ASP A 256 -14.28 -7.48 -8.99
CA ASP A 256 -15.15 -8.13 -8.02
C ASP A 256 -16.27 -8.92 -8.73
N ALA A 257 -16.98 -8.26 -9.67
CA ALA A 257 -18.03 -8.88 -10.46
C ALA A 257 -17.50 -10.05 -11.32
N LEU A 258 -16.39 -9.87 -12.03
CA LEU A 258 -15.78 -10.93 -12.86
C LEU A 258 -15.46 -12.18 -12.05
N LEU A 259 -14.86 -12.02 -10.89
CA LEU A 259 -14.54 -13.14 -10.00
C LEU A 259 -15.81 -13.81 -9.49
N GLY A 260 -16.82 -13.03 -9.07
CA GLY A 260 -18.13 -13.55 -8.63
C GLY A 260 -18.85 -14.34 -9.72
N ASP A 261 -18.90 -13.83 -10.95
CA ASP A 261 -19.53 -14.47 -12.11
C ASP A 261 -18.85 -15.79 -12.49
N CYS A 262 -17.55 -15.92 -12.18
CA CYS A 262 -16.80 -17.17 -12.37
C CYS A 262 -16.93 -18.15 -11.18
N GLY A 263 -17.82 -17.89 -10.21
CA GLY A 263 -17.97 -18.73 -9.02
C GLY A 263 -16.83 -18.59 -8.00
N LEU A 264 -16.10 -17.49 -8.04
CA LEU A 264 -14.95 -17.17 -7.20
C LEU A 264 -15.19 -15.84 -6.44
N PRO A 265 -16.23 -15.72 -5.61
CA PRO A 265 -16.58 -14.46 -4.97
C PRO A 265 -15.42 -13.98 -4.07
N PRO A 266 -15.00 -12.72 -4.18
CA PRO A 266 -13.96 -12.17 -3.33
C PRO A 266 -14.33 -12.19 -1.85
N SER A 267 -13.33 -12.44 -1.02
CA SER A 267 -13.43 -12.36 0.44
C SER A 267 -13.20 -10.94 0.98
N GLY A 268 -12.83 -10.01 0.10
CA GLY A 268 -12.55 -8.62 0.39
C GLY A 268 -11.56 -8.03 -0.61
N GLY A 269 -11.42 -6.72 -0.61
CA GLY A 269 -10.54 -6.03 -1.54
C GLY A 269 -10.57 -4.52 -1.38
N THR A 270 -9.86 -3.85 -2.26
CA THR A 270 -9.85 -2.40 -2.45
C THR A 270 -10.15 -2.08 -3.91
N ALA A 271 -10.14 -0.80 -4.29
CA ALA A 271 -10.21 -0.43 -5.71
C ALA A 271 -9.04 -0.97 -6.57
N LEU A 272 -7.93 -1.36 -5.94
CA LEU A 272 -6.71 -1.80 -6.63
C LEU A 272 -6.49 -3.31 -6.63
N PHE A 273 -7.23 -4.07 -5.83
CA PHE A 273 -7.11 -5.52 -5.78
C PHE A 273 -8.34 -6.19 -5.17
N GLN A 274 -8.52 -7.48 -5.50
CA GLN A 274 -9.48 -8.36 -4.85
C GLN A 274 -8.76 -9.59 -4.26
N ARG A 275 -9.26 -10.11 -3.14
CA ARG A 275 -8.71 -11.28 -2.44
C ARG A 275 -9.72 -12.40 -2.39
N LEU A 276 -9.24 -13.62 -2.68
CA LEU A 276 -9.97 -14.87 -2.49
C LEU A 276 -9.31 -15.65 -1.36
N VAL A 277 -10.06 -15.99 -0.31
CA VAL A 277 -9.63 -16.95 0.72
C VAL A 277 -10.21 -18.31 0.33
N ARG A 278 -9.33 -19.30 0.08
CA ARG A 278 -9.74 -20.64 -0.32
C ARG A 278 -8.61 -21.65 -0.12
N ASP A 279 -8.96 -22.88 0.25
CA ASP A 279 -7.98 -23.92 0.58
C ASP A 279 -7.12 -24.32 -0.63
N ASP A 280 -7.68 -24.28 -1.84
CA ASP A 280 -6.99 -24.61 -3.09
C ASP A 280 -6.37 -23.36 -3.79
N ALA A 281 -6.10 -22.29 -3.04
CA ALA A 281 -5.50 -21.05 -3.57
C ALA A 281 -4.22 -21.30 -4.35
N GLN A 282 -3.37 -22.22 -3.88
CA GLN A 282 -2.14 -22.58 -4.58
C GLN A 282 -2.43 -23.20 -5.94
N VAL A 283 -3.44 -24.05 -6.03
CA VAL A 283 -3.79 -24.71 -7.30
C VAL A 283 -4.28 -23.71 -8.32
N LEU A 284 -5.14 -22.75 -7.91
CA LEU A 284 -5.58 -21.67 -8.77
C LEU A 284 -4.41 -20.79 -9.20
N HIS A 285 -3.49 -20.46 -8.28
CA HIS A 285 -2.29 -19.69 -8.59
C HIS A 285 -1.43 -20.36 -9.69
N GLU A 286 -1.12 -21.65 -9.51
CA GLU A 286 -0.33 -22.43 -10.48
C GLU A 286 -1.05 -22.55 -11.84
N PHE A 287 -2.36 -22.77 -11.83
CA PHE A 287 -3.19 -22.82 -13.03
C PHE A 287 -3.10 -21.53 -13.86
N LEU A 288 -3.22 -20.38 -13.18
CA LEU A 288 -3.12 -19.07 -13.81
C LEU A 288 -1.69 -18.76 -14.26
N ALA A 289 -0.70 -19.09 -13.43
CA ALA A 289 0.70 -18.86 -13.74
C ALA A 289 1.17 -19.66 -14.96
N ALA A 290 0.71 -20.91 -15.12
CA ALA A 290 0.96 -21.74 -16.33
C ALA A 290 0.40 -21.09 -17.61
N ARG A 291 -0.55 -20.17 -17.48
CA ARG A 291 -1.16 -19.39 -18.58
C ARG A 291 -0.59 -17.97 -18.68
N GLY A 292 0.52 -17.70 -17.97
CA GLY A 292 1.17 -16.38 -17.96
C GLY A 292 0.36 -15.30 -17.25
N ILE A 293 -0.43 -15.66 -16.23
CA ILE A 293 -1.16 -14.73 -15.36
C ILE A 293 -0.59 -14.85 -13.96
N LEU A 294 0.11 -13.82 -13.50
CA LEU A 294 0.76 -13.82 -12.20
C LEU A 294 -0.14 -13.17 -11.14
N THR A 295 -0.54 -13.95 -10.13
CA THR A 295 -1.28 -13.47 -8.96
C THR A 295 -0.39 -13.48 -7.71
N ARG A 296 -0.86 -12.90 -6.60
CA ARG A 296 -0.16 -12.96 -5.33
C ARG A 296 -0.75 -14.06 -4.44
N LEU A 297 0.03 -15.10 -4.18
CA LEU A 297 -0.33 -16.19 -3.28
C LEU A 297 0.07 -15.85 -1.83
N PHE A 298 -0.82 -16.17 -0.89
CA PHE A 298 -0.57 -16.16 0.56
C PHE A 298 -0.84 -17.57 1.10
N THR A 299 -0.01 -17.99 2.05
CA THR A 299 -0.07 -19.34 2.61
C THR A 299 -0.86 -19.42 3.92
N SER A 300 -1.00 -18.32 4.64
CA SER A 300 -1.70 -18.31 5.94
C SER A 300 -2.51 -17.02 6.13
N PRO A 301 -3.84 -17.08 6.10
CA PRO A 301 -4.64 -18.20 5.55
C PRO A 301 -4.42 -18.33 4.04
N PRO A 302 -4.62 -19.54 3.47
CA PRO A 302 -4.47 -19.76 2.02
C PRO A 302 -5.37 -18.82 1.25
N SER A 303 -4.77 -17.99 0.40
CA SER A 303 -5.53 -16.99 -0.36
C SER A 303 -4.75 -16.47 -1.57
N LEU A 304 -5.48 -15.93 -2.55
CA LEU A 304 -4.95 -15.22 -3.70
C LEU A 304 -5.40 -13.77 -3.68
N ARG A 305 -4.51 -12.88 -4.08
CA ARG A 305 -4.85 -11.50 -4.37
C ARG A 305 -4.60 -11.20 -5.83
N PHE A 306 -5.60 -10.58 -6.47
CA PHE A 306 -5.63 -10.20 -7.87
C PHE A 306 -5.55 -8.68 -7.96
N GLY A 307 -4.56 -8.15 -8.68
CA GLY A 307 -4.53 -6.77 -9.13
C GLY A 307 -5.44 -6.56 -10.35
N LEU A 308 -5.51 -5.32 -10.82
CA LEU A 308 -6.33 -4.95 -11.99
C LEU A 308 -5.59 -5.24 -13.30
N PRO A 309 -6.27 -5.85 -14.30
CA PRO A 309 -5.76 -5.89 -15.67
C PRO A 309 -5.58 -4.48 -16.27
N PRO A 310 -4.55 -4.25 -17.11
CA PRO A 310 -4.22 -2.93 -17.65
C PRO A 310 -5.14 -2.49 -18.79
N ASP A 311 -5.74 -3.42 -19.51
CA ASP A 311 -6.50 -3.17 -20.73
C ASP A 311 -7.54 -4.27 -21.00
N GLU A 312 -8.37 -4.09 -22.00
CA GLU A 312 -9.42 -5.04 -22.38
C GLU A 312 -8.88 -6.42 -22.78
N ALA A 313 -7.69 -6.49 -23.35
CA ALA A 313 -7.05 -7.77 -23.67
C ALA A 313 -6.69 -8.54 -22.38
N GLY A 314 -6.16 -7.86 -21.37
CA GLY A 314 -5.89 -8.40 -20.04
C GLY A 314 -7.17 -8.88 -19.35
N TRP A 315 -8.24 -8.08 -19.39
CA TRP A 315 -9.55 -8.46 -18.85
C TRP A 315 -10.11 -9.72 -19.51
N ALA A 316 -10.08 -9.78 -20.86
CA ALA A 316 -10.54 -10.94 -21.59
C ALA A 316 -9.69 -12.20 -21.32
N ARG A 317 -8.37 -12.02 -21.18
CA ARG A 317 -7.44 -13.12 -20.85
C ARG A 317 -7.72 -13.69 -19.47
N LEU A 318 -7.88 -12.82 -18.46
CA LEU A 318 -8.22 -13.24 -17.11
C LEU A 318 -9.57 -13.97 -17.09
N GLY A 319 -10.61 -13.40 -17.70
CA GLY A 319 -11.94 -13.98 -17.74
C GLY A 319 -11.96 -15.38 -18.37
N ARG A 320 -11.28 -15.57 -19.50
CA ARG A 320 -11.16 -16.92 -20.12
C ARG A 320 -10.48 -17.92 -19.19
N ALA A 321 -9.36 -17.52 -18.57
CA ALA A 321 -8.64 -18.42 -17.67
C ALA A 321 -9.46 -18.83 -16.44
N LEU A 322 -10.24 -17.91 -15.88
CA LEU A 322 -11.12 -18.20 -14.74
C LEU A 322 -12.28 -19.13 -15.12
N ILE A 323 -12.89 -18.91 -16.29
CA ILE A 323 -13.94 -19.80 -16.81
C ILE A 323 -13.39 -21.20 -17.05
N ASP A 324 -12.19 -21.34 -17.63
CA ASP A 324 -11.57 -22.64 -17.86
C ASP A 324 -11.26 -23.36 -16.55
N PHE A 325 -10.76 -22.64 -15.55
CA PHE A 325 -10.54 -23.22 -14.22
C PHE A 325 -11.83 -23.76 -13.59
N SER A 326 -12.93 -23.01 -13.69
CA SER A 326 -14.23 -23.43 -13.14
C SER A 326 -14.81 -24.65 -13.87
N LYS A 327 -14.54 -24.84 -15.17
CA LYS A 327 -14.98 -26.01 -15.94
C LYS A 327 -14.18 -27.28 -15.62
N GLU A 328 -12.87 -27.12 -15.34
CA GLU A 328 -12.00 -28.26 -15.02
C GLU A 328 -12.24 -28.78 -13.59
N ARG A 329 -12.91 -28.00 -12.76
CA ARG A 329 -13.18 -28.30 -11.34
C ARG A 329 -14.58 -27.89 -10.94
N PRO A 330 -15.63 -28.60 -11.41
CA PRO A 330 -17.01 -28.33 -11.06
C PRO A 330 -17.33 -28.56 -9.57
#